data_3ec3130fe9e82537a0aa911ddc37c5e9
#
_entry.id   3ec3130fe9e82537a0aa911ddc37c5e9
#
_cell.length_a   1.000
_cell.length_b   1.000
_cell.length_c   1.000
_cell.angle_alpha   90.00
_cell.angle_beta   90.00
_cell.angle_gamma   90.00
#
_symmetry.space_group_name_H-M   'P 1'
#
loop_
_entity.id
_entity.type
_entity.pdbx_description
1 polymer ?
#
loop_
_entity_poly.entity_id
_entity_poly.type
_entity_poly.pdbx_seq_one_letter_code
_entity_poly.pdbx_strand_id
1 'polypeptide(L)'
;MPVLFSVEMIIVALLIITTILWAFSFSLIGEYLAGHVDSYFSVLMRVGLAALVFLPFLRARGQSLKTLALYMVVGALQLGVTYLLSFRAYLYLTVSEFLLFTVLTPLYITLIYDLLSRRRLRWGYALSAGLAVIGAAIIRYDKVSDHFWTGLLLVQLANISFAIGMVGYKRLMETHPMPQHSAFSWFYLGAFVVAVIAWFALGNPQKLPTTGLQWGILVWLGVVASGLGYFMWNYGATQVDAGTLGIMNNMHVPAGLLVNLAIWQQQPNWPSFIIGGAVIVASLWVHRRWVAPRSAQTEGNHRRADAPAE
;
A
#
# COMPACT_ATOMS: atom_id res chain seq x y z
N MET A 1 5.99 -32.78 7.72
CA MET A 1 6.20 -32.15 6.40
C MET A 1 4.93 -31.76 5.62
N PRO A 2 3.83 -32.55 5.52
CA PRO A 2 2.65 -32.11 4.74
C PRO A 2 1.89 -30.91 5.33
N VAL A 3 1.93 -30.70 6.65
CA VAL A 3 1.20 -29.57 7.31
C VAL A 3 1.88 -28.22 7.08
N LEU A 4 3.21 -28.16 7.01
CA LEU A 4 3.95 -26.93 6.72
C LEU A 4 3.73 -26.46 5.28
N PHE A 5 3.70 -27.37 4.33
CA PHE A 5 3.38 -27.06 2.92
C PHE A 5 1.97 -26.44 2.76
N SER A 6 1.00 -26.89 3.57
CA SER A 6 -0.36 -26.35 3.52
C SER A 6 -0.47 -24.92 4.07
N VAL A 7 0.30 -24.58 5.11
CA VAL A 7 0.27 -23.21 5.73
C VAL A 7 0.92 -22.18 4.81
N GLU A 8 2.08 -22.47 4.23
CA GLU A 8 2.73 -21.57 3.27
C GLU A 8 1.86 -21.34 2.02
N MET A 9 1.23 -22.41 1.52
CA MET A 9 0.28 -22.27 0.40
C MET A 9 -0.91 -21.38 0.74
N ILE A 10 -1.48 -21.49 1.94
CA ILE A 10 -2.59 -20.63 2.39
C ILE A 10 -2.13 -19.17 2.45
N ILE A 11 -0.95 -18.90 3.00
CA ILE A 11 -0.41 -17.53 3.11
C ILE A 11 -0.20 -16.91 1.73
N VAL A 12 0.42 -17.64 0.81
CA VAL A 12 0.60 -17.18 -0.58
C VAL A 12 -0.74 -16.95 -1.27
N ALA A 13 -1.71 -17.83 -1.06
CA ALA A 13 -3.08 -17.67 -1.60
C ALA A 13 -3.75 -16.40 -1.07
N LEU A 14 -3.63 -16.07 0.23
CA LEU A 14 -4.17 -14.83 0.79
C LEU A 14 -3.55 -13.59 0.13
N LEU A 15 -2.25 -13.58 -0.12
CA LEU A 15 -1.57 -12.48 -0.81
C LEU A 15 -2.01 -12.37 -2.28
N ILE A 16 -2.20 -13.49 -2.99
CA ILE A 16 -2.70 -13.51 -4.37
C ILE A 16 -4.13 -12.99 -4.43
N ILE A 17 -5.03 -13.47 -3.55
CA ILE A 17 -6.41 -13.00 -3.48
C ILE A 17 -6.45 -11.50 -3.24
N THR A 18 -5.66 -10.99 -2.30
CA THR A 18 -5.56 -9.55 -2.03
C THR A 18 -5.06 -8.78 -3.25
N THR A 19 -4.08 -9.31 -3.97
CA THR A 19 -3.57 -8.70 -5.21
C THR A 19 -4.68 -8.54 -6.25
N ILE A 20 -5.51 -9.57 -6.45
CA ILE A 20 -6.65 -9.53 -7.37
C ILE A 20 -7.70 -8.51 -6.91
N LEU A 21 -8.07 -8.53 -5.62
CA LEU A 21 -9.03 -7.56 -5.05
C LEU A 21 -8.55 -6.11 -5.25
N TRP A 22 -7.27 -5.85 -5.05
CA TRP A 22 -6.72 -4.52 -5.25
C TRP A 22 -6.60 -4.13 -6.72
N ALA A 23 -6.32 -5.08 -7.61
CA ALA A 23 -6.31 -4.83 -9.05
C ALA A 23 -7.65 -4.26 -9.54
N PHE A 24 -8.78 -4.82 -9.10
CA PHE A 24 -10.11 -4.26 -9.37
C PHE A 24 -10.34 -2.93 -8.66
N SER A 25 -9.89 -2.79 -7.42
CA SER A 25 -10.08 -1.57 -6.63
C SER A 25 -9.52 -0.33 -7.32
N PHE A 26 -8.34 -0.42 -7.91
CA PHE A 26 -7.69 0.72 -8.57
C PHE A 26 -8.51 1.23 -9.74
N SER A 27 -9.00 0.35 -10.60
CA SER A 27 -9.83 0.72 -11.74
C SER A 27 -11.21 1.23 -11.31
N LEU A 28 -11.86 0.59 -10.33
CA LEU A 28 -13.14 1.07 -9.81
C LEU A 28 -13.06 2.49 -9.22
N ILE A 29 -11.96 2.81 -8.54
CA ILE A 29 -11.73 4.17 -8.00
C ILE A 29 -11.54 5.15 -9.16
N GLY A 30 -10.66 4.84 -10.11
CA GLY A 30 -10.35 5.74 -11.21
C GLY A 30 -11.54 6.01 -12.13
N GLU A 31 -12.32 4.99 -12.44
CA GLU A 31 -13.41 5.10 -13.43
C GLU A 31 -14.72 5.66 -12.83
N TYR A 32 -15.05 5.34 -11.59
CA TYR A 32 -16.38 5.65 -11.05
C TYR A 32 -16.39 6.65 -9.90
N LEU A 33 -15.29 6.81 -9.19
CA LEU A 33 -15.23 7.68 -8.02
C LEU A 33 -14.37 8.93 -8.25
N ALA A 34 -13.22 8.82 -8.91
CA ALA A 34 -12.32 9.94 -9.12
C ALA A 34 -12.99 11.07 -9.90
N GLY A 35 -12.97 12.28 -9.34
CA GLY A 35 -13.62 13.46 -9.94
C GLY A 35 -15.14 13.53 -9.78
N HIS A 36 -15.83 12.38 -9.60
CA HIS A 36 -17.29 12.30 -9.44
C HIS A 36 -17.73 12.37 -7.98
N VAL A 37 -17.05 11.62 -7.13
CA VAL A 37 -17.30 11.60 -5.68
C VAL A 37 -16.14 12.27 -4.97
N ASP A 38 -16.44 12.98 -3.88
CA ASP A 38 -15.41 13.61 -3.07
C ASP A 38 -14.40 12.57 -2.56
N SER A 39 -13.12 12.87 -2.74
CA SER A 39 -12.03 11.96 -2.36
C SER A 39 -12.00 11.68 -0.86
N TYR A 40 -12.25 12.68 -0.04
CA TYR A 40 -12.23 12.55 1.43
C TYR A 40 -13.42 11.76 1.94
N PHE A 41 -14.62 11.97 1.34
CA PHE A 41 -15.80 11.15 1.62
C PHE A 41 -15.58 9.70 1.23
N SER A 42 -15.01 9.47 0.06
CA SER A 42 -14.71 8.12 -0.43
C SER A 42 -13.77 7.37 0.53
N VAL A 43 -12.74 8.06 1.03
CA VAL A 43 -11.83 7.49 2.04
C VAL A 43 -12.52 7.26 3.37
N LEU A 44 -13.34 8.21 3.84
CA LEU A 44 -14.12 8.08 5.07
C LEU A 44 -15.02 6.85 5.03
N MET A 45 -15.80 6.69 3.98
CA MET A 45 -16.69 5.54 3.79
C MET A 45 -15.91 4.23 3.74
N ARG A 46 -14.83 4.19 2.97
CA ARG A 46 -13.99 3.01 2.79
C ARG A 46 -13.34 2.56 4.09
N VAL A 47 -12.74 3.49 4.83
CA VAL A 47 -12.05 3.20 6.11
C VAL A 47 -13.07 2.97 7.24
N GLY A 48 -14.17 3.73 7.25
CA GLY A 48 -15.24 3.58 8.23
C GLY A 48 -15.91 2.20 8.17
N LEU A 49 -16.23 1.73 6.97
CA LEU A 49 -16.78 0.39 6.77
C LEU A 49 -15.79 -0.71 7.17
N ALA A 50 -14.50 -0.55 6.84
CA ALA A 50 -13.46 -1.47 7.30
C ALA A 50 -13.35 -1.48 8.83
N ALA A 51 -13.39 -0.31 9.48
CA ALA A 51 -13.39 -0.19 10.93
C ALA A 51 -14.61 -0.87 11.56
N LEU A 52 -15.80 -0.73 10.97
CA LEU A 52 -17.02 -1.39 11.43
C LEU A 52 -16.91 -2.93 11.37
N VAL A 53 -16.32 -3.48 10.31
CA VAL A 53 -16.08 -4.94 10.20
C VAL A 53 -15.22 -5.46 11.35
N PHE A 54 -14.22 -4.68 11.79
CA PHE A 54 -13.30 -5.09 12.85
C PHE A 54 -13.68 -4.59 14.24
N LEU A 55 -14.71 -3.74 14.36
CA LEU A 55 -15.18 -3.20 15.65
C LEU A 55 -15.50 -4.29 16.71
N PRO A 56 -16.12 -5.44 16.36
CA PRO A 56 -16.40 -6.51 17.33
C PRO A 56 -15.15 -7.12 17.98
N PHE A 57 -13.99 -6.95 17.34
CA PHE A 57 -12.71 -7.47 17.82
C PHE A 57 -11.89 -6.42 18.60
N LEU A 58 -12.46 -5.24 18.85
CA LEU A 58 -11.79 -4.16 19.60
C LEU A 58 -11.61 -4.58 21.05
N ARG A 59 -10.37 -4.95 21.39
CA ARG A 59 -10.00 -5.39 22.74
C ARG A 59 -8.72 -4.69 23.18
N ALA A 60 -8.75 -4.09 24.37
CA ALA A 60 -7.60 -3.43 25.00
C ALA A 60 -6.93 -4.30 26.08
N ARG A 61 -7.55 -5.45 26.42
CA ARG A 61 -7.16 -6.26 27.58
C ARG A 61 -5.69 -6.70 27.52
N GLY A 62 -4.93 -6.36 28.55
CA GLY A 62 -3.51 -6.74 28.68
C GLY A 62 -2.53 -5.85 27.89
N GLN A 63 -3.01 -4.82 27.19
CA GLN A 63 -2.17 -3.92 26.40
C GLN A 63 -2.05 -2.52 27.06
N SER A 64 -0.87 -1.90 26.95
CA SER A 64 -0.69 -0.53 27.39
C SER A 64 -1.35 0.46 26.43
N LEU A 65 -1.82 1.62 26.94
CA LEU A 65 -2.36 2.69 26.08
C LEU A 65 -1.36 3.13 25.01
N LYS A 66 -0.07 3.12 25.33
CA LYS A 66 1.00 3.44 24.39
C LYS A 66 1.03 2.44 23.22
N THR A 67 0.92 1.15 23.50
CA THR A 67 0.87 0.11 22.45
C THR A 67 -0.34 0.28 21.55
N LEU A 68 -1.52 0.51 22.12
CA LEU A 68 -2.74 0.74 21.35
C LEU A 68 -2.64 1.98 20.48
N ALA A 69 -2.11 3.09 21.02
CA ALA A 69 -1.87 4.31 20.25
C ALA A 69 -0.86 4.08 19.11
N LEU A 70 0.16 3.27 19.31
CA LEU A 70 1.10 2.92 18.23
C LEU A 70 0.42 2.14 17.09
N TYR A 71 -0.46 1.18 17.39
CA TYR A 71 -1.26 0.51 16.37
C TYR A 71 -2.17 1.48 15.62
N MET A 72 -2.78 2.45 16.31
CA MET A 72 -3.57 3.51 15.69
C MET A 72 -2.72 4.39 14.77
N VAL A 73 -1.53 4.83 15.20
CA VAL A 73 -0.62 5.64 14.38
C VAL A 73 -0.18 4.89 13.13
N VAL A 74 0.14 3.62 13.26
CA VAL A 74 0.51 2.76 12.13
C VAL A 74 -0.65 2.64 11.14
N GLY A 75 -1.88 2.43 11.62
CA GLY A 75 -3.07 2.39 10.77
C GLY A 75 -3.39 3.73 10.13
N ALA A 76 -3.24 4.83 10.88
CA ALA A 76 -3.38 6.18 10.37
C ALA A 76 -2.46 6.45 9.18
N LEU A 77 -1.19 6.02 9.26
CA LEU A 77 -0.21 6.17 8.17
C LEU A 77 -0.48 5.17 7.04
N GLN A 78 -0.49 3.87 7.33
CA GLN A 78 -0.55 2.83 6.30
C GLN A 78 -1.84 2.86 5.49
N LEU A 79 -2.95 3.21 6.08
CA LEU A 79 -4.26 3.22 5.44
C LEU A 79 -4.84 4.63 5.31
N GLY A 80 -4.94 5.39 6.41
CA GLY A 80 -5.58 6.71 6.41
C GLY A 80 -4.90 7.69 5.47
N VAL A 81 -3.66 8.05 5.76
CA VAL A 81 -2.88 9.01 4.95
C VAL A 81 -2.63 8.46 3.54
N THR A 82 -2.28 7.19 3.41
CA THR A 82 -2.05 6.55 2.10
C THR A 82 -3.28 6.67 1.20
N TYR A 83 -4.48 6.41 1.71
CA TYR A 83 -5.70 6.53 0.91
C TYR A 83 -6.05 7.98 0.57
N LEU A 84 -5.89 8.91 1.51
CA LEU A 84 -6.12 10.33 1.24
C LEU A 84 -5.25 10.83 0.08
N LEU A 85 -3.96 10.50 0.11
CA LEU A 85 -3.01 10.86 -0.95
C LEU A 85 -3.32 10.14 -2.27
N SER A 86 -3.64 8.85 -2.21
CA SER A 86 -3.97 8.04 -3.39
C SER A 86 -5.24 8.53 -4.10
N PHE A 87 -6.33 8.78 -3.37
CA PHE A 87 -7.57 9.26 -3.96
C PHE A 87 -7.40 10.67 -4.57
N ARG A 88 -6.56 11.51 -3.97
CA ARG A 88 -6.20 12.80 -4.55
C ARG A 88 -5.35 12.66 -5.80
N ALA A 89 -4.45 11.67 -5.86
CA ALA A 89 -3.60 11.43 -7.02
C ALA A 89 -4.41 11.04 -8.27
N TYR A 90 -5.52 10.31 -8.11
CA TYR A 90 -6.42 9.95 -9.22
C TYR A 90 -7.10 11.16 -9.89
N LEU A 91 -7.08 12.35 -9.29
CA LEU A 91 -7.55 13.58 -9.95
C LEU A 91 -6.56 14.10 -10.99
N TYR A 92 -5.33 13.60 -10.99
CA TYR A 92 -4.22 14.09 -11.81
C TYR A 92 -3.60 13.02 -12.71
N LEU A 93 -3.82 11.74 -12.37
CA LEU A 93 -3.22 10.58 -13.04
C LEU A 93 -4.29 9.62 -13.53
N THR A 94 -4.00 8.95 -14.63
CA THR A 94 -4.75 7.78 -15.08
C THR A 94 -4.49 6.59 -14.15
N VAL A 95 -5.38 5.58 -14.19
CA VAL A 95 -5.21 4.33 -13.43
C VAL A 95 -3.87 3.65 -13.75
N SER A 96 -3.51 3.60 -15.04
CA SER A 96 -2.26 2.99 -15.50
C SER A 96 -1.02 3.70 -14.96
N GLU A 97 -1.01 5.04 -14.95
CA GLU A 97 0.09 5.84 -14.39
C GLU A 97 0.20 5.66 -12.88
N PHE A 98 -0.94 5.71 -12.19
CA PHE A 98 -1.00 5.46 -10.74
C PHE A 98 -0.39 4.09 -10.40
N LEU A 99 -0.84 3.02 -11.05
CA LEU A 99 -0.35 1.67 -10.85
C LEU A 99 1.16 1.56 -11.08
N LEU A 100 1.64 2.15 -12.18
CA LEU A 100 3.06 2.08 -12.51
C LEU A 100 3.93 2.79 -11.45
N PHE A 101 3.48 3.92 -10.90
CA PHE A 101 4.23 4.65 -9.89
C PHE A 101 4.23 3.96 -8.52
N THR A 102 3.27 3.09 -8.24
CA THR A 102 3.27 2.26 -7.02
C THR A 102 4.31 1.14 -7.04
N VAL A 103 4.89 0.82 -8.21
CA VAL A 103 6.01 -0.15 -8.35
C VAL A 103 7.20 0.21 -7.47
N LEU A 104 7.36 1.49 -7.10
CA LEU A 104 8.46 1.96 -6.24
C LEU A 104 8.27 1.63 -4.74
N THR A 105 7.12 1.13 -4.34
CA THR A 105 6.83 0.82 -2.93
C THR A 105 7.89 -0.06 -2.25
N PRO A 106 8.43 -1.14 -2.84
CA PRO A 106 9.48 -1.95 -2.22
C PRO A 106 10.78 -1.17 -1.92
N LEU A 107 11.09 -0.15 -2.75
CA LEU A 107 12.22 0.73 -2.48
C LEU A 107 12.03 1.49 -1.16
N TYR A 108 10.84 2.04 -0.95
CA TYR A 108 10.51 2.75 0.29
C TYR A 108 10.45 1.82 1.50
N ILE A 109 9.90 0.61 1.35
CA ILE A 109 9.87 -0.40 2.42
C ILE A 109 11.31 -0.69 2.88
N THR A 110 12.22 -0.94 1.95
CA THR A 110 13.63 -1.22 2.27
C THR A 110 14.31 -0.01 2.91
N LEU A 111 14.08 1.20 2.36
CA LEU A 111 14.61 2.44 2.89
C LEU A 111 14.16 2.69 4.33
N ILE A 112 12.86 2.56 4.62
CA ILE A 112 12.31 2.77 5.96
C ILE A 112 12.84 1.71 6.93
N TYR A 113 12.96 0.45 6.47
CA TYR A 113 13.54 -0.61 7.29
C TYR A 113 15.00 -0.30 7.67
N ASP A 114 15.83 0.15 6.71
CA ASP A 114 17.22 0.53 6.96
C ASP A 114 17.34 1.74 7.89
N LEU A 115 16.49 2.78 7.71
CA LEU A 115 16.44 3.95 8.59
C LEU A 115 16.11 3.56 10.03
N LEU A 116 15.07 2.75 10.23
CA LEU A 116 14.66 2.30 11.56
C LEU A 116 15.68 1.36 12.21
N SER A 117 16.51 0.68 11.43
CA SER A 117 17.61 -0.18 11.89
C SER A 117 18.92 0.59 12.11
N ARG A 118 18.88 1.94 12.06
CA ARG A 118 20.05 2.83 12.18
C ARG A 118 21.19 2.51 11.22
N ARG A 119 20.85 2.03 10.00
CA ARG A 119 21.83 1.73 8.96
C ARG A 119 22.15 2.99 8.16
N ARG A 120 23.35 3.03 7.59
CA ARG A 120 23.76 4.13 6.72
C ARG A 120 22.99 4.09 5.40
N LEU A 121 22.44 5.24 4.99
CA LEU A 121 21.85 5.42 3.67
C LEU A 121 22.93 5.21 2.59
N ARG A 122 22.54 4.55 1.51
CA ARG A 122 23.43 4.22 0.40
C ARG A 122 23.08 5.02 -0.84
N TRP A 123 24.08 5.38 -1.61
CA TRP A 123 23.90 6.08 -2.89
C TRP A 123 22.96 5.34 -3.87
N GLY A 124 22.87 4.02 -3.77
CA GLY A 124 21.92 3.22 -4.55
C GLY A 124 20.46 3.65 -4.42
N TYR A 125 20.05 4.22 -3.27
CA TYR A 125 18.70 4.77 -3.11
C TYR A 125 18.49 6.02 -4.00
N ALA A 126 19.46 6.94 -4.01
CA ALA A 126 19.39 8.16 -4.83
C ALA A 126 19.39 7.81 -6.33
N LEU A 127 20.22 6.86 -6.74
CA LEU A 127 20.26 6.40 -8.13
C LEU A 127 18.93 5.73 -8.54
N SER A 128 18.39 4.84 -7.71
CA SER A 128 17.10 4.20 -7.99
C SER A 128 15.97 5.22 -8.06
N ALA A 129 15.92 6.18 -7.13
CA ALA A 129 14.92 7.25 -7.15
C ALA A 129 15.04 8.14 -8.39
N GLY A 130 16.27 8.52 -8.78
CA GLY A 130 16.52 9.30 -9.98
C GLY A 130 16.06 8.59 -11.26
N LEU A 131 16.38 7.29 -11.42
CA LEU A 131 15.91 6.48 -12.55
C LEU A 131 14.38 6.38 -12.58
N ALA A 132 13.75 6.25 -11.42
CA ALA A 132 12.30 6.20 -11.34
C ALA A 132 11.63 7.49 -11.79
N VAL A 133 12.19 8.66 -11.41
CA VAL A 133 11.70 9.98 -11.86
C VAL A 133 11.88 10.15 -13.38
N ILE A 134 13.04 9.73 -13.92
CA ILE A 134 13.28 9.75 -15.38
C ILE A 134 12.26 8.87 -16.10
N GLY A 135 12.01 7.65 -15.61
CA GLY A 135 11.01 6.76 -16.20
C GLY A 135 9.60 7.35 -16.17
N ALA A 136 9.22 8.01 -15.07
CA ALA A 136 7.95 8.71 -14.96
C ALA A 136 7.82 9.87 -15.97
N ALA A 137 8.90 10.66 -16.15
CA ALA A 137 8.94 11.74 -17.13
C ALA A 137 8.80 11.23 -18.58
N ILE A 138 9.43 10.09 -18.91
CA ILE A 138 9.30 9.47 -20.25
C ILE A 138 7.85 9.06 -20.55
N ILE A 139 7.13 8.53 -19.57
CA ILE A 139 5.72 8.11 -19.74
C ILE A 139 4.84 9.27 -20.18
N ARG A 140 5.14 10.48 -19.75
CA ARG A 140 4.32 11.68 -19.99
C ARG A 140 5.00 12.73 -20.85
N TYR A 141 6.04 12.37 -21.61
CA TYR A 141 6.89 13.30 -22.36
C TYR A 141 6.12 14.34 -23.19
N ASP A 142 5.03 13.92 -23.87
CA ASP A 142 4.25 14.80 -24.75
C ASP A 142 3.21 15.68 -24.03
N LYS A 143 2.96 15.46 -22.75
CA LYS A 143 1.86 16.11 -21.98
C LYS A 143 2.23 16.41 -20.53
N VAL A 144 3.48 16.72 -20.24
CA VAL A 144 3.90 17.09 -18.88
C VAL A 144 3.23 18.42 -18.52
N SER A 145 2.25 18.34 -17.63
CA SER A 145 1.60 19.50 -17.02
C SER A 145 2.01 19.59 -15.56
N ASP A 146 1.85 20.77 -14.94
CA ASP A 146 2.09 20.95 -13.50
C ASP A 146 1.26 19.97 -12.66
N HIS A 147 0.08 19.61 -13.17
CA HIS A 147 -0.83 18.66 -12.53
C HIS A 147 -0.26 17.23 -12.51
N PHE A 148 0.48 16.79 -13.53
CA PHE A 148 1.11 15.47 -13.54
C PHE A 148 2.13 15.33 -12.42
N TRP A 149 2.99 16.32 -12.21
CA TRP A 149 3.97 16.30 -11.14
C TRP A 149 3.33 16.28 -9.75
N THR A 150 2.20 16.99 -9.61
CA THR A 150 1.38 16.93 -8.39
C THR A 150 0.88 15.49 -8.14
N GLY A 151 0.34 14.84 -9.15
CA GLY A 151 -0.13 13.46 -9.06
C GLY A 151 1.00 12.49 -8.71
N LEU A 152 2.15 12.60 -9.39
CA LEU A 152 3.33 11.80 -9.10
C LEU A 152 3.81 11.97 -7.65
N LEU A 153 3.91 13.21 -7.18
CA LEU A 153 4.31 13.51 -5.80
C LEU A 153 3.35 12.88 -4.78
N LEU A 154 2.03 13.00 -5.02
CA LEU A 154 1.01 12.41 -4.16
C LEU A 154 1.15 10.88 -4.08
N VAL A 155 1.41 10.19 -5.21
CA VAL A 155 1.63 8.74 -5.21
C VAL A 155 2.91 8.38 -4.45
N GLN A 156 4.00 9.13 -4.63
CA GLN A 156 5.24 8.83 -3.89
C GLN A 156 5.07 9.05 -2.38
N LEU A 157 4.38 10.11 -1.96
CA LEU A 157 4.05 10.33 -0.55
C LEU A 157 3.13 9.22 0.00
N ALA A 158 2.18 8.73 -0.81
CA ALA A 158 1.34 7.59 -0.46
C ALA A 158 2.18 6.31 -0.27
N ASN A 159 3.10 6.02 -1.19
CA ASN A 159 4.00 4.87 -1.11
C ASN A 159 4.89 4.94 0.14
N ILE A 160 5.42 6.11 0.48
CA ILE A 160 6.23 6.33 1.69
C ILE A 160 5.37 6.09 2.93
N SER A 161 4.17 6.68 2.99
CA SER A 161 3.24 6.51 4.12
C SER A 161 2.86 5.05 4.32
N PHE A 162 2.55 4.35 3.22
CA PHE A 162 2.29 2.91 3.23
C PHE A 162 3.49 2.12 3.77
N ALA A 163 4.69 2.42 3.29
CA ALA A 163 5.92 1.73 3.70
C ALA A 163 6.23 1.94 5.19
N ILE A 164 6.07 3.17 5.71
CA ILE A 164 6.25 3.47 7.14
C ILE A 164 5.26 2.65 7.97
N GLY A 165 3.98 2.67 7.59
CA GLY A 165 2.95 1.93 8.29
C GLY A 165 3.17 0.43 8.25
N MET A 166 3.52 -0.13 7.09
CA MET A 166 3.75 -1.56 6.91
C MET A 166 4.95 -2.08 7.72
N VAL A 167 6.09 -1.38 7.66
CA VAL A 167 7.26 -1.73 8.48
C VAL A 167 6.95 -1.54 9.96
N GLY A 168 6.22 -0.46 10.31
CA GLY A 168 5.77 -0.20 11.67
C GLY A 168 4.86 -1.29 12.21
N TYR A 169 3.87 -1.75 11.43
CA TYR A 169 2.98 -2.84 11.81
C TYR A 169 3.74 -4.14 12.08
N LYS A 170 4.62 -4.54 11.16
CA LYS A 170 5.45 -5.74 11.33
C LYS A 170 6.27 -5.66 12.62
N ARG A 171 6.95 -4.54 12.88
CA ARG A 171 7.74 -4.36 14.10
C ARG A 171 6.91 -4.34 15.37
N LEU A 172 5.71 -3.74 15.35
CA LEU A 172 4.81 -3.77 16.49
C LEU A 172 4.36 -5.19 16.81
N MET A 173 4.06 -5.99 15.79
CA MET A 173 3.69 -7.39 15.98
C MET A 173 4.85 -8.23 16.55
N GLU A 174 6.10 -7.89 16.23
CA GLU A 174 7.29 -8.55 16.77
C GLU A 174 7.58 -8.13 18.23
N THR A 175 7.41 -6.84 18.57
CA THR A 175 7.80 -6.29 19.88
C THR A 175 6.67 -6.22 20.89
N HIS A 176 5.44 -6.06 20.44
CA HIS A 176 4.24 -5.94 21.28
C HIS A 176 3.12 -6.81 20.66
N PRO A 177 3.28 -8.13 20.65
CA PRO A 177 2.36 -9.03 19.98
C PRO A 177 0.97 -8.96 20.60
N MET A 178 -0.05 -9.00 19.74
CA MET A 178 -1.44 -9.16 20.13
C MET A 178 -2.19 -9.93 19.03
N PRO A 179 -3.40 -10.48 19.33
CA PRO A 179 -4.19 -11.16 18.30
C PRO A 179 -4.39 -10.26 17.09
N GLN A 180 -4.10 -10.76 15.88
CA GLN A 180 -4.12 -9.97 14.63
C GLN A 180 -5.45 -9.22 14.43
N HIS A 181 -6.60 -9.86 14.69
CA HIS A 181 -7.91 -9.24 14.56
C HIS A 181 -8.09 -8.04 15.53
N SER A 182 -7.53 -8.12 16.76
CA SER A 182 -7.57 -7.01 17.71
C SER A 182 -6.58 -5.90 17.33
N ALA A 183 -5.38 -6.24 16.85
CA ALA A 183 -4.44 -5.28 16.31
C ALA A 183 -5.06 -4.46 15.17
N PHE A 184 -5.79 -5.15 14.27
CA PHE A 184 -6.48 -4.52 13.16
C PHE A 184 -7.65 -3.63 13.57
N SER A 185 -8.35 -3.93 14.65
CA SER A 185 -9.38 -3.02 15.18
C SER A 185 -8.79 -1.65 15.56
N TRP A 186 -7.67 -1.63 16.26
CA TRP A 186 -6.95 -0.39 16.62
C TRP A 186 -6.33 0.28 15.40
N PHE A 187 -5.79 -0.50 14.47
CA PHE A 187 -5.26 -0.03 13.20
C PHE A 187 -6.33 0.73 12.39
N TYR A 188 -7.52 0.14 12.19
CA TYR A 188 -8.61 0.82 11.47
C TYR A 188 -9.16 2.00 12.23
N LEU A 189 -9.21 1.96 13.55
CA LEU A 189 -9.64 3.10 14.35
C LEU A 189 -8.73 4.31 14.12
N GLY A 190 -7.41 4.11 14.09
CA GLY A 190 -6.45 5.17 13.77
C GLY A 190 -6.64 5.75 12.37
N ALA A 191 -6.83 4.89 11.37
CA ALA A 191 -7.11 5.31 10.01
C ALA A 191 -8.45 6.05 9.90
N PHE A 192 -9.48 5.61 10.62
CA PHE A 192 -10.79 6.24 10.66
C PHE A 192 -10.74 7.64 11.26
N VAL A 193 -10.02 7.84 12.36
CA VAL A 193 -9.83 9.17 12.96
C VAL A 193 -9.23 10.16 11.94
N VAL A 194 -8.20 9.75 11.21
CA VAL A 194 -7.59 10.58 10.16
C VAL A 194 -8.59 10.88 9.04
N ALA A 195 -9.36 9.89 8.60
CA ALA A 195 -10.36 10.06 7.55
C ALA A 195 -11.49 11.02 7.98
N VAL A 196 -11.95 10.92 9.24
CA VAL A 196 -12.95 11.83 9.82
C VAL A 196 -12.42 13.26 9.83
N ILE A 197 -11.22 13.47 10.36
CA ILE A 197 -10.59 14.81 10.41
C ILE A 197 -10.46 15.38 9.00
N ALA A 198 -9.98 14.59 8.05
CA ALA A 198 -9.80 15.01 6.67
C ALA A 198 -11.14 15.38 5.99
N TRP A 199 -12.19 14.58 6.21
CA TRP A 199 -13.52 14.88 5.68
C TRP A 199 -14.08 16.20 6.23
N PHE A 200 -14.06 16.41 7.55
CA PHE A 200 -14.58 17.63 8.13
C PHE A 200 -13.75 18.88 7.80
N ALA A 201 -12.44 18.72 7.58
CA ALA A 201 -11.56 19.84 7.27
C ALA A 201 -11.53 20.20 5.77
N LEU A 202 -11.65 19.23 4.88
CA LEU A 202 -11.34 19.38 3.46
C LEU A 202 -12.42 18.78 2.52
N GLY A 203 -13.42 18.10 3.06
CA GLY A 203 -14.47 17.41 2.30
C GLY A 203 -15.42 18.39 1.63
N ASN A 204 -15.99 17.96 0.51
CA ASN A 204 -17.03 18.71 -0.21
C ASN A 204 -18.37 17.96 -0.16
N PRO A 205 -19.32 18.40 0.70
CA PRO A 205 -20.63 17.75 0.83
C PRO A 205 -21.49 17.79 -0.44
N GLN A 206 -21.16 18.62 -1.41
CA GLN A 206 -21.89 18.70 -2.68
C GLN A 206 -21.47 17.58 -3.66
N LYS A 207 -20.36 16.87 -3.41
CA LYS A 207 -19.85 15.79 -4.23
C LYS A 207 -20.01 14.42 -3.55
N LEU A 208 -21.19 14.14 -3.02
CA LEU A 208 -21.53 12.84 -2.47
C LEU A 208 -21.93 11.85 -3.59
N PRO A 209 -21.89 10.52 -3.34
CA PRO A 209 -22.35 9.53 -4.31
C PRO A 209 -23.80 9.77 -4.70
N THR A 210 -24.09 9.80 -5.99
CA THR A 210 -25.41 10.07 -6.54
C THR A 210 -26.08 8.82 -7.13
N THR A 211 -25.30 7.75 -7.36
CA THR A 211 -25.81 6.51 -7.99
C THR A 211 -25.64 5.32 -7.07
N GLY A 212 -26.54 4.33 -7.22
CA GLY A 212 -26.44 3.05 -6.48
C GLY A 212 -25.14 2.30 -6.77
N LEU A 213 -24.58 2.46 -7.99
CA LEU A 213 -23.30 1.88 -8.37
C LEU A 213 -22.14 2.47 -7.54
N GLN A 214 -22.07 3.79 -7.39
CA GLN A 214 -21.05 4.45 -6.57
C GLN A 214 -21.12 4.00 -5.10
N TRP A 215 -22.33 3.90 -4.54
CA TRP A 215 -22.52 3.37 -3.18
C TRP A 215 -22.09 1.91 -3.07
N GLY A 216 -22.46 1.07 -4.04
CA GLY A 216 -22.05 -0.33 -4.09
C GLY A 216 -20.53 -0.50 -4.17
N ILE A 217 -19.87 0.32 -4.99
CA ILE A 217 -18.41 0.35 -5.09
C ILE A 217 -17.79 0.75 -3.74
N LEU A 218 -18.28 1.79 -3.08
CA LEU A 218 -17.75 2.24 -1.78
C LEU A 218 -17.92 1.16 -0.71
N VAL A 219 -19.06 0.46 -0.67
CA VAL A 219 -19.30 -0.66 0.24
C VAL A 219 -18.31 -1.80 -0.04
N TRP A 220 -18.17 -2.19 -1.31
CA TRP A 220 -17.22 -3.23 -1.72
C TRP A 220 -15.77 -2.86 -1.37
N LEU A 221 -15.36 -1.62 -1.69
CA LEU A 221 -14.04 -1.10 -1.35
C LEU A 221 -13.79 -1.07 0.17
N GLY A 222 -14.80 -0.72 0.95
CA GLY A 222 -14.70 -0.65 2.41
C GLY A 222 -14.64 -2.02 3.07
N VAL A 223 -15.64 -2.87 2.80
CA VAL A 223 -15.78 -4.16 3.46
C VAL A 223 -14.80 -5.19 2.91
N VAL A 224 -14.74 -5.34 1.58
CA VAL A 224 -13.99 -6.42 0.95
C VAL A 224 -12.54 -6.01 0.72
N ALA A 225 -12.30 -4.94 -0.07
CA ALA A 225 -10.95 -4.61 -0.49
C ALA A 225 -10.08 -4.02 0.64
N SER A 226 -10.68 -3.21 1.51
CA SER A 226 -9.98 -2.64 2.68
C SER A 226 -10.15 -3.51 3.91
N GLY A 227 -11.37 -3.85 4.31
CA GLY A 227 -11.61 -4.64 5.52
C GLY A 227 -10.89 -5.99 5.46
N LEU A 228 -11.36 -6.87 4.61
CA LEU A 228 -10.80 -8.21 4.49
C LEU A 228 -9.45 -8.22 3.75
N GLY A 229 -9.33 -7.46 2.66
CA GLY A 229 -8.13 -7.45 1.83
C GLY A 229 -6.89 -6.96 2.58
N TYR A 230 -6.96 -5.83 3.28
CA TYR A 230 -5.83 -5.34 4.08
C TYR A 230 -5.51 -6.24 5.27
N PHE A 231 -6.51 -6.85 5.89
CA PHE A 231 -6.30 -7.84 6.94
C PHE A 231 -5.50 -9.05 6.39
N MET A 232 -5.96 -9.63 5.28
CA MET A 232 -5.27 -10.75 4.63
C MET A 232 -3.85 -10.38 4.21
N TRP A 233 -3.67 -9.17 3.66
CA TRP A 233 -2.36 -8.67 3.27
C TRP A 233 -1.40 -8.55 4.44
N ASN A 234 -1.76 -7.82 5.48
CA ASN A 234 -0.88 -7.61 6.63
C ASN A 234 -0.65 -8.91 7.43
N TYR A 235 -1.67 -9.77 7.52
CA TYR A 235 -1.52 -11.09 8.11
C TYR A 235 -0.46 -11.91 7.34
N GLY A 236 -0.59 -11.98 6.01
CA GLY A 236 0.39 -12.64 5.15
C GLY A 236 1.78 -11.99 5.22
N ALA A 237 1.84 -10.65 5.26
CA ALA A 237 3.08 -9.89 5.34
C ALA A 237 3.91 -10.20 6.61
N THR A 238 3.26 -10.55 7.73
CA THR A 238 3.97 -10.96 8.95
C THR A 238 4.55 -12.37 8.87
N GLN A 239 4.11 -13.19 7.90
CA GLN A 239 4.47 -14.61 7.77
C GLN A 239 5.51 -14.88 6.67
N VAL A 240 5.75 -13.91 5.78
CA VAL A 240 6.70 -14.05 4.67
C VAL A 240 7.92 -13.15 4.85
N ASP A 241 9.02 -13.48 4.16
CA ASP A 241 10.20 -12.63 4.10
C ASP A 241 9.97 -11.37 3.25
N ALA A 242 10.83 -10.37 3.45
CA ALA A 242 10.73 -9.09 2.75
C ALA A 242 10.87 -9.20 1.22
N GLY A 243 11.59 -10.21 0.72
CA GLY A 243 11.75 -10.46 -0.71
C GLY A 243 10.45 -10.94 -1.34
N THR A 244 9.82 -11.95 -0.77
CA THR A 244 8.51 -12.48 -1.18
C THR A 244 7.45 -11.40 -1.11
N LEU A 245 7.43 -10.62 -0.02
CA LEU A 245 6.49 -9.52 0.14
C LEU A 245 6.65 -8.44 -0.93
N GLY A 246 7.89 -8.06 -1.27
CA GLY A 246 8.18 -7.10 -2.33
C GLY A 246 7.73 -7.59 -3.72
N ILE A 247 7.88 -8.89 -4.02
CA ILE A 247 7.39 -9.49 -5.26
C ILE A 247 5.85 -9.43 -5.29
N MET A 248 5.20 -9.89 -4.23
CA MET A 248 3.74 -9.90 -4.13
C MET A 248 3.16 -8.49 -4.18
N ASN A 249 3.80 -7.51 -3.52
CA ASN A 249 3.37 -6.12 -3.60
C ASN A 249 3.40 -5.58 -5.04
N ASN A 250 4.36 -5.97 -5.85
CA ASN A 250 4.44 -5.50 -7.24
C ASN A 250 3.53 -6.28 -8.21
N MET A 251 3.01 -7.43 -7.82
CA MET A 251 2.08 -8.22 -8.66
C MET A 251 0.75 -7.51 -8.90
N HIS A 252 0.32 -6.61 -8.02
CA HIS A 252 -0.91 -5.83 -8.24
C HIS A 252 -0.79 -4.88 -9.44
N VAL A 253 0.42 -4.47 -9.84
CA VAL A 253 0.63 -3.58 -10.99
C VAL A 253 0.24 -4.27 -12.30
N PRO A 254 0.87 -5.38 -12.73
CA PRO A 254 0.46 -6.08 -13.95
C PRO A 254 -0.99 -6.58 -13.86
N ALA A 255 -1.45 -7.04 -12.69
CA ALA A 255 -2.83 -7.47 -12.52
C ALA A 255 -3.82 -6.31 -12.73
N GLY A 256 -3.56 -5.13 -12.15
CA GLY A 256 -4.39 -3.94 -12.31
C GLY A 256 -4.38 -3.40 -13.74
N LEU A 257 -3.23 -3.43 -14.43
CA LEU A 257 -3.14 -3.05 -15.85
C LEU A 257 -3.95 -3.99 -16.73
N LEU A 258 -3.88 -5.30 -16.50
CA LEU A 258 -4.68 -6.30 -17.22
C LEU A 258 -6.18 -6.09 -16.99
N VAL A 259 -6.60 -5.86 -15.75
CA VAL A 259 -8.00 -5.57 -15.40
C VAL A 259 -8.46 -4.29 -16.08
N ASN A 260 -7.67 -3.21 -16.03
CA ASN A 260 -8.01 -1.93 -16.64
C ASN A 260 -8.13 -2.03 -18.16
N LEU A 261 -7.22 -2.75 -18.81
CA LEU A 261 -7.26 -2.98 -20.26
C LEU A 261 -8.43 -3.89 -20.66
N ALA A 262 -8.65 -5.01 -19.98
CA ALA A 262 -9.63 -6.02 -20.38
C ALA A 262 -11.09 -5.55 -20.14
N ILE A 263 -11.35 -4.80 -19.08
CA ILE A 263 -12.72 -4.40 -18.70
C ILE A 263 -13.05 -3.00 -19.22
N TRP A 264 -12.15 -2.02 -19.03
CA TRP A 264 -12.40 -0.63 -19.38
C TRP A 264 -11.77 -0.20 -20.70
N GLN A 265 -11.00 -1.08 -21.36
CA GLN A 265 -10.34 -0.84 -22.66
C GLN A 265 -9.49 0.45 -22.69
N GLN A 266 -9.04 0.89 -21.55
CA GLN A 266 -8.18 2.06 -21.39
C GLN A 266 -6.78 1.74 -21.93
N GLN A 267 -6.40 2.37 -23.04
CA GLN A 267 -5.10 2.15 -23.67
C GLN A 267 -4.14 3.29 -23.30
N PRO A 268 -3.00 2.98 -22.67
CA PRO A 268 -1.93 3.96 -22.47
C PRO A 268 -1.24 4.26 -23.82
N ASN A 269 -0.46 5.34 -23.87
CA ASN A 269 0.50 5.53 -24.98
C ASN A 269 1.59 4.44 -24.85
N TRP A 270 1.42 3.33 -25.57
CA TRP A 270 2.24 2.13 -25.42
C TRP A 270 3.75 2.38 -25.56
N PRO A 271 4.27 3.15 -26.56
CA PRO A 271 5.70 3.41 -26.66
C PRO A 271 6.27 4.09 -25.40
N SER A 272 5.71 5.22 -24.99
CA SER A 272 6.16 5.95 -23.80
C SER A 272 5.99 5.14 -22.52
N PHE A 273 4.88 4.39 -22.42
CA PHE A 273 4.58 3.56 -21.27
C PHE A 273 5.56 2.39 -21.12
N ILE A 274 5.91 1.70 -22.23
CA ILE A 274 6.87 0.59 -22.21
C ILE A 274 8.27 1.10 -21.90
N ILE A 275 8.73 2.16 -22.56
CA ILE A 275 10.08 2.70 -22.33
C ILE A 275 10.23 3.24 -20.91
N GLY A 276 9.31 4.10 -20.49
CA GLY A 276 9.36 4.66 -19.14
C GLY A 276 9.16 3.61 -18.06
N GLY A 277 8.27 2.63 -18.30
CA GLY A 277 8.08 1.47 -17.42
C GLY A 277 9.34 0.61 -17.30
N ALA A 278 10.04 0.36 -18.40
CA ALA A 278 11.31 -0.37 -18.40
C ALA A 278 12.37 0.37 -17.57
N VAL A 279 12.45 1.69 -17.65
CA VAL A 279 13.38 2.51 -16.84
C VAL A 279 13.01 2.43 -15.35
N ILE A 280 11.72 2.46 -14.99
CA ILE A 280 11.24 2.28 -13.61
C ILE A 280 11.60 0.87 -13.10
N VAL A 281 11.37 -0.18 -13.90
CA VAL A 281 11.76 -1.56 -13.53
C VAL A 281 13.27 -1.69 -13.37
N ALA A 282 14.06 -1.04 -14.24
CA ALA A 282 15.52 -0.98 -14.11
C ALA A 282 15.94 -0.30 -12.80
N SER A 283 15.21 0.72 -12.32
CA SER A 283 15.46 1.34 -11.00
C SER A 283 15.34 0.33 -9.85
N LEU A 284 14.35 -0.57 -9.90
CA LEU A 284 14.18 -1.63 -8.91
C LEU A 284 15.29 -2.69 -9.00
N TRP A 285 15.73 -3.01 -10.22
CA TRP A 285 16.86 -3.94 -10.42
C TRP A 285 18.15 -3.37 -9.82
N VAL A 286 18.46 -2.08 -10.06
CA VAL A 286 19.57 -1.35 -9.44
C VAL A 286 19.44 -1.38 -7.92
N HIS A 287 18.25 -1.09 -7.40
CA HIS A 287 17.98 -1.16 -5.97
C HIS A 287 18.28 -2.56 -5.40
N ARG A 288 17.73 -3.61 -6.02
CA ARG A 288 17.96 -5.00 -5.60
C ARG A 288 19.44 -5.39 -5.65
N ARG A 289 20.15 -5.00 -6.71
CA ARG A 289 21.54 -5.40 -6.92
C ARG A 289 22.53 -4.70 -5.96
N TRP A 290 22.29 -3.41 -5.65
CA TRP A 290 23.25 -2.58 -4.93
C TRP A 290 22.82 -2.19 -3.51
N VAL A 291 21.56 -2.30 -3.18
CA VAL A 291 21.01 -1.91 -1.86
C VAL A 291 20.55 -3.13 -1.05
N ALA A 292 19.68 -3.97 -1.61
CA ALA A 292 19.02 -5.06 -0.91
C ALA A 292 19.93 -6.23 -0.43
N PRO A 293 21.02 -6.64 -1.11
CA PRO A 293 21.75 -7.87 -0.77
C PRO A 293 22.29 -7.94 0.65
N ARG A 294 22.58 -6.80 1.28
CA ARG A 294 23.12 -6.76 2.64
C ARG A 294 22.06 -6.72 3.74
N SER A 295 20.83 -6.40 3.42
CA SER A 295 19.70 -6.40 4.37
C SER A 295 19.31 -7.84 4.73
N ALA A 296 19.25 -8.73 3.74
CA ALA A 296 18.90 -10.14 3.91
C ALA A 296 19.94 -10.93 4.72
N GLN A 297 21.24 -10.65 4.53
CA GLN A 297 22.31 -11.33 5.27
C GLN A 297 22.33 -10.99 6.75
N THR A 298 21.85 -9.82 7.15
CA THR A 298 21.87 -9.39 8.55
C THR A 298 20.63 -9.88 9.30
N GLU A 299 19.48 -10.08 8.65
CA GLU A 299 18.32 -10.77 9.25
C GLU A 299 18.69 -12.24 9.58
N GLY A 300 19.41 -12.92 8.69
CA GLY A 300 19.91 -14.27 8.92
C GLY A 300 20.89 -14.37 10.10
N ASN A 301 21.73 -13.35 10.31
CA ASN A 301 22.69 -13.31 11.40
C ASN A 301 22.05 -12.95 12.75
N HIS A 302 21.06 -12.06 12.79
CA HIS A 302 20.32 -11.77 14.03
C HIS A 302 19.49 -12.97 14.50
N ARG A 303 18.81 -13.67 13.59
CA ARG A 303 18.09 -14.91 13.94
C ARG A 303 19.00 -16.03 14.42
N ARG A 304 20.26 -16.07 14.00
CA ARG A 304 21.27 -17.06 14.49
C ARG A 304 21.89 -16.64 15.84
N ALA A 305 21.99 -15.33 16.10
CA ALA A 305 22.52 -14.84 17.37
C ALA A 305 21.52 -14.94 18.52
N ASP A 306 20.22 -14.92 18.23
CA ASP A 306 19.12 -15.01 19.20
C ASP A 306 18.59 -16.44 19.37
N ALA A 307 19.15 -17.43 18.67
CA ALA A 307 18.84 -18.85 18.91
C ALA A 307 19.47 -19.28 20.24
N PRO A 308 18.69 -19.81 21.20
CA PRO A 308 19.24 -20.35 22.43
C PRO A 308 20.25 -21.45 22.11
N ALA A 309 21.43 -21.37 22.70
CA ALA A 309 22.40 -22.46 22.66
C ALA A 309 21.76 -23.69 23.35
N GLU A 310 21.58 -24.77 22.56
CA GLU A 310 21.16 -26.09 23.08
C GLU A 310 22.23 -26.72 24.00
#